data_73b59b4954ee087e10c99ca8221a03ed
#
_entry.id   73b59b4954ee087e10c99ca8221a03ed
#
_cell.length_a   1.000
_cell.length_b   1.000
_cell.length_c   1.000
_cell.angle_alpha   90.00
_cell.angle_beta   90.00
_cell.angle_gamma   90.00
#
_symmetry.space_group_name_H-M   'P 1'
#
loop_
_entity.id
_entity.type
_entity.pdbx_description
1 polymer ?
#
loop_
_entity_poly.entity_id
_entity_poly.type
_entity_poly.pdbx_seq_one_letter_code
_entity_poly.pdbx_strand_id
1 'polypeptide(L)'
;KEKGPSHQINMEDIPGPNECVSELEIKKKMIDKVPAKYRDFFLREKPIEMRHLPGESMFDEPKNKLPYKHVWMKAVGKLPDDALQHQAILAYASDMGLLSTSMNPHKLSFAKGNVMSASLDHAMWFHRPFRADEWMLYSTDSPSASNARGFNRGSVYTEKGVLVASA
;
A
#
# COMPACT_ATOMS: atom_id res chain seq x y z
N LYS A 1 14.24 -25.77 -16.63
CA LYS A 1 14.59 -25.01 -15.41
C LYS A 1 14.60 -26.00 -14.26
N GLU A 2 15.72 -26.10 -13.53
CA GLU A 2 15.81 -26.91 -12.32
C GLU A 2 14.84 -26.35 -11.27
N LYS A 3 14.11 -27.27 -10.62
CA LYS A 3 13.26 -26.91 -9.47
C LYS A 3 14.13 -26.94 -8.22
N GLY A 4 14.58 -25.76 -7.78
CA GLY A 4 15.26 -25.60 -6.50
C GLY A 4 14.30 -25.66 -5.31
N PRO A 5 14.81 -25.69 -4.07
CA PRO A 5 14.00 -25.56 -2.85
C PRO A 5 13.23 -24.22 -2.88
N SER A 6 12.01 -24.23 -2.32
CA SER A 6 11.15 -23.05 -2.28
C SER A 6 10.48 -22.93 -0.92
N HIS A 7 10.47 -21.71 -0.38
CA HIS A 7 9.73 -21.34 0.83
C HIS A 7 9.23 -19.89 0.72
N GLN A 8 8.33 -19.50 1.58
CA GLN A 8 7.89 -18.11 1.77
C GLN A 8 7.36 -17.93 3.19
N ILE A 9 7.26 -16.68 3.63
CA ILE A 9 6.50 -16.32 4.83
C ILE A 9 5.02 -16.35 4.45
N ASN A 10 4.17 -16.89 5.32
CA ASN A 10 2.74 -16.95 5.10
C ASN A 10 2.14 -15.53 5.14
N MET A 11 1.15 -15.31 4.29
CA MET A 11 0.30 -14.12 4.36
C MET A 11 -0.47 -14.13 5.69
N GLU A 12 -0.61 -12.98 6.31
CA GLU A 12 -1.42 -12.82 7.51
C GLU A 12 -2.90 -13.08 7.18
N ASP A 13 -3.63 -13.63 8.14
CA ASP A 13 -5.07 -13.85 8.03
C ASP A 13 -5.79 -12.53 8.30
N ILE A 14 -6.16 -11.84 7.22
CA ILE A 14 -6.84 -10.55 7.26
C ILE A 14 -8.08 -10.58 6.35
N PRO A 15 -9.05 -9.67 6.58
CA PRO A 15 -10.22 -9.53 5.71
C PRO A 15 -9.85 -9.36 4.24
N GLY A 16 -10.60 -10.00 3.36
CA GLY A 16 -10.41 -9.91 1.92
C GLY A 16 -10.73 -8.51 1.37
N PRO A 17 -10.36 -8.23 0.09
CA PRO A 17 -10.51 -6.88 -0.48
C PRO A 17 -11.97 -6.42 -0.52
N ASN A 18 -12.94 -7.32 -0.58
CA ASN A 18 -14.37 -6.99 -0.61
C ASN A 18 -14.93 -6.59 0.77
N GLU A 19 -14.21 -6.89 1.84
CA GLU A 19 -14.55 -6.50 3.21
C GLU A 19 -13.85 -5.20 3.65
N CYS A 20 -12.95 -4.69 2.81
CA CYS A 20 -12.17 -3.49 3.05
C CYS A 20 -12.78 -2.26 2.39
N VAL A 21 -12.44 -1.07 2.92
CA VAL A 21 -12.99 0.20 2.46
C VAL A 21 -12.13 0.79 1.35
N SER A 22 -12.76 1.19 0.24
CA SER A 22 -12.07 1.84 -0.86
C SER A 22 -11.50 3.21 -0.45
N GLU A 23 -10.28 3.54 -0.90
CA GLU A 23 -9.70 4.87 -0.69
C GLU A 23 -10.60 5.99 -1.22
N LEU A 24 -11.28 5.77 -2.35
CA LEU A 24 -12.20 6.75 -2.92
C LEU A 24 -13.41 7.00 -2.02
N GLU A 25 -13.95 5.95 -1.39
CA GLU A 25 -15.06 6.12 -0.41
C GLU A 25 -14.62 6.88 0.83
N ILE A 26 -13.41 6.62 1.33
CA ILE A 26 -12.83 7.37 2.45
C ILE A 26 -12.69 8.85 2.07
N LYS A 27 -12.15 9.14 0.89
CA LYS A 27 -12.00 10.50 0.36
C LYS A 27 -13.34 11.23 0.21
N LYS A 28 -14.37 10.54 -0.31
CA LYS A 28 -15.71 11.11 -0.42
C LYS A 28 -16.28 11.52 0.94
N LYS A 29 -16.06 10.73 1.99
CA LYS A 29 -16.50 11.07 3.36
C LYS A 29 -15.76 12.27 3.96
N MET A 30 -14.58 12.60 3.44
CA MET A 30 -13.74 13.70 3.92
C MET A 30 -13.82 14.96 3.06
N ILE A 31 -14.60 14.96 1.99
CA ILE A 31 -14.59 16.01 0.97
C ILE A 31 -14.90 17.40 1.50
N ASP A 32 -15.75 17.48 2.53
CA ASP A 32 -16.13 18.76 3.14
C ASP A 32 -14.96 19.44 3.90
N LYS A 33 -13.95 18.65 4.31
CA LYS A 33 -12.72 19.16 4.93
C LYS A 33 -11.71 19.69 3.91
N VAL A 34 -11.94 19.42 2.61
CA VAL A 34 -11.03 19.81 1.52
C VAL A 34 -11.50 21.13 0.91
N PRO A 35 -10.63 22.16 0.80
CA PRO A 35 -10.99 23.41 0.15
C PRO A 35 -11.51 23.17 -1.28
N ALA A 36 -12.57 23.90 -1.67
CA ALA A 36 -13.30 23.66 -2.93
C ALA A 36 -12.38 23.56 -4.14
N LYS A 37 -11.35 24.42 -4.24
CA LYS A 37 -10.39 24.44 -5.36
C LYS A 37 -9.55 23.17 -5.54
N TYR A 38 -9.49 22.28 -4.51
CA TYR A 38 -8.73 21.03 -4.55
C TYR A 38 -9.60 19.78 -4.61
N ARG A 39 -10.93 19.90 -4.56
CA ARG A 39 -11.84 18.75 -4.46
C ARG A 39 -11.76 17.83 -5.67
N ASP A 40 -11.72 18.38 -6.87
CA ASP A 40 -11.63 17.59 -8.11
C ASP A 40 -10.30 16.81 -8.16
N PHE A 41 -9.19 17.46 -7.80
CA PHE A 41 -7.90 16.79 -7.70
C PHE A 41 -7.90 15.69 -6.64
N PHE A 42 -8.54 15.94 -5.49
CA PHE A 42 -8.60 14.99 -4.37
C PHE A 42 -9.42 13.75 -4.71
N LEU A 43 -10.52 13.92 -5.45
CA LEU A 43 -11.42 12.84 -5.87
C LEU A 43 -11.06 12.20 -7.21
N ARG A 44 -10.02 12.69 -7.90
CA ARG A 44 -9.65 12.12 -9.19
C ARG A 44 -9.40 10.62 -9.08
N GLU A 45 -9.85 9.88 -10.08
CA GLU A 45 -9.54 8.47 -10.21
C GLU A 45 -8.03 8.24 -10.34
N LYS A 46 -7.55 7.22 -9.68
CA LYS A 46 -6.16 6.79 -9.74
C LYS A 46 -6.05 5.51 -10.55
N PRO A 47 -4.90 5.25 -11.21
CA PRO A 47 -4.69 4.01 -11.95
C PRO A 47 -4.56 2.79 -11.05
N ILE A 48 -4.39 2.98 -9.74
CA ILE A 48 -4.34 1.92 -8.72
C ILE A 48 -5.54 2.07 -7.80
N GLU A 49 -6.39 1.05 -7.75
CA GLU A 49 -7.42 0.93 -6.72
C GLU A 49 -6.79 0.41 -5.44
N MET A 50 -7.08 1.10 -4.34
CA MET A 50 -6.63 0.74 -3.00
C MET A 50 -7.81 0.55 -2.06
N ARG A 51 -7.76 -0.49 -1.23
CA ARG A 51 -8.73 -0.75 -0.17
C ARG A 51 -8.02 -0.99 1.14
N HIS A 52 -8.45 -0.26 2.15
CA HIS A 52 -7.83 -0.25 3.47
C HIS A 52 -8.66 -1.02 4.49
N LEU A 53 -7.99 -1.70 5.41
CA LEU A 53 -8.64 -2.19 6.60
C LEU A 53 -9.20 -1.00 7.40
N PRO A 54 -10.31 -1.18 8.13
CA PRO A 54 -10.90 -0.10 8.92
C PRO A 54 -9.89 0.51 9.91
N GLY A 55 -9.63 1.81 9.78
CA GLY A 55 -8.70 2.56 10.61
C GLY A 55 -7.21 2.49 10.19
N GLU A 56 -6.90 1.90 9.02
CA GLU A 56 -5.53 1.81 8.50
C GLU A 56 -5.26 2.72 7.29
N SER A 57 -6.22 3.53 6.86
CA SER A 57 -6.00 4.50 5.79
C SER A 57 -5.03 5.61 6.23
N MET A 58 -4.24 6.13 5.29
CA MET A 58 -3.41 7.32 5.55
C MET A 58 -4.22 8.58 5.92
N PHE A 59 -5.52 8.57 5.68
CA PHE A 59 -6.45 9.65 6.01
C PHE A 59 -7.09 9.48 7.39
N ASP A 60 -7.00 8.28 7.98
CA ASP A 60 -7.50 8.03 9.32
C ASP A 60 -6.54 8.60 10.38
N GLU A 61 -7.07 8.96 11.53
CA GLU A 61 -6.21 9.10 12.70
C GLU A 61 -5.71 7.70 13.10
N PRO A 62 -4.40 7.51 13.25
CA PRO A 62 -3.87 6.20 13.63
C PRO A 62 -4.43 5.78 14.99
N LYS A 63 -5.38 4.86 14.99
CA LYS A 63 -5.94 4.27 16.21
C LYS A 63 -4.95 3.29 16.82
N ASN A 64 -4.29 2.51 15.98
CA ASN A 64 -3.23 1.61 16.36
C ASN A 64 -1.88 2.34 16.30
N LYS A 65 -1.09 2.17 17.34
CA LYS A 65 0.28 2.65 17.40
C LYS A 65 1.28 1.60 16.89
N LEU A 66 0.80 0.64 16.13
CA LEU A 66 1.59 -0.48 15.67
C LEU A 66 2.34 -0.10 14.39
N PRO A 67 3.59 -0.53 14.25
CA PRO A 67 4.43 -0.17 13.11
C PRO A 67 4.17 -1.08 11.91
N TYR A 68 2.90 -1.37 11.60
CA TYR A 68 2.51 -2.13 10.43
C TYR A 68 1.18 -1.66 9.86
N LYS A 69 0.95 -1.95 8.59
CA LYS A 69 -0.27 -1.63 7.84
C LYS A 69 -0.49 -2.66 6.74
N HIS A 70 -1.77 -2.79 6.37
CA HIS A 70 -2.21 -3.65 5.28
C HIS A 70 -3.05 -2.85 4.29
N VAL A 71 -2.81 -3.05 3.01
CA VAL A 71 -3.63 -2.47 1.96
C VAL A 71 -3.78 -3.44 0.81
N TRP A 72 -5.02 -3.67 0.39
CA TRP A 72 -5.29 -4.35 -0.87
C TRP A 72 -5.15 -3.37 -2.02
N MET A 73 -4.45 -3.77 -3.07
CA MET A 73 -4.23 -2.93 -4.24
C MET A 73 -4.33 -3.74 -5.54
N LYS A 74 -4.79 -3.08 -6.59
CA LYS A 74 -4.72 -3.58 -7.98
C LYS A 74 -4.73 -2.43 -8.96
N ALA A 75 -4.23 -2.66 -10.16
CA ALA A 75 -4.42 -1.75 -11.29
C ALA A 75 -5.89 -1.71 -11.72
N VAL A 76 -6.36 -0.54 -12.10
CA VAL A 76 -7.72 -0.36 -12.67
C VAL A 76 -7.71 -0.78 -14.13
N GLY A 77 -8.70 -1.57 -14.53
CA GLY A 77 -8.83 -2.12 -15.87
C GLY A 77 -8.04 -3.42 -16.06
N LYS A 78 -8.16 -3.98 -17.27
CA LYS A 78 -7.46 -5.21 -17.66
C LYS A 78 -6.15 -4.89 -18.35
N LEU A 79 -5.08 -5.54 -17.96
CA LEU A 79 -3.75 -5.35 -18.50
C LEU A 79 -3.40 -6.45 -19.52
N PRO A 80 -2.54 -6.17 -20.49
CA PRO A 80 -1.95 -7.17 -21.37
C PRO A 80 -1.17 -8.25 -20.59
N ASP A 81 -0.89 -9.35 -21.24
CA ASP A 81 -0.13 -10.46 -20.65
C ASP A 81 1.39 -10.23 -20.78
N ASP A 82 1.87 -9.14 -20.18
CA ASP A 82 3.26 -8.69 -20.21
C ASP A 82 3.81 -8.57 -18.78
N ALA A 83 4.74 -9.46 -18.45
CA ALA A 83 5.33 -9.53 -17.12
C ALA A 83 6.06 -8.25 -16.70
N LEU A 84 6.74 -7.57 -17.64
CA LEU A 84 7.48 -6.34 -17.36
C LEU A 84 6.51 -5.20 -17.03
N GLN A 85 5.37 -5.14 -17.72
CA GLN A 85 4.35 -4.15 -17.44
C GLN A 85 3.74 -4.36 -16.05
N HIS A 86 3.44 -5.60 -15.66
CA HIS A 86 2.95 -5.91 -14.31
C HIS A 86 3.97 -5.52 -13.24
N GLN A 87 5.27 -5.79 -13.46
CA GLN A 87 6.34 -5.41 -12.54
C GLN A 87 6.48 -3.88 -12.43
N ALA A 88 6.45 -3.14 -13.54
CA ALA A 88 6.54 -1.69 -13.54
C ALA A 88 5.36 -1.04 -12.80
N ILE A 89 4.14 -1.56 -13.00
CA ILE A 89 2.94 -1.09 -12.31
C ILE A 89 3.03 -1.36 -10.81
N LEU A 90 3.51 -2.54 -10.40
CA LEU A 90 3.70 -2.85 -8.98
C LEU A 90 4.79 -1.98 -8.36
N ALA A 91 5.89 -1.69 -9.08
CA ALA A 91 6.93 -0.78 -8.62
C ALA A 91 6.36 0.62 -8.35
N TYR A 92 5.52 1.13 -9.24
CA TYR A 92 4.80 2.39 -9.03
C TYR A 92 3.85 2.33 -7.81
N ALA A 93 3.08 1.24 -7.69
CA ALA A 93 2.10 1.09 -6.62
C ALA A 93 2.74 0.92 -5.23
N SER A 94 3.90 0.27 -5.15
CA SER A 94 4.57 -0.05 -3.89
C SER A 94 5.11 1.17 -3.14
N ASP A 95 5.34 2.31 -3.81
CA ASP A 95 5.68 3.58 -3.15
C ASP A 95 4.46 4.21 -2.45
N MET A 96 3.24 3.82 -2.86
CA MET A 96 2.02 4.35 -2.29
C MET A 96 1.76 3.80 -0.88
N GLY A 97 1.92 4.65 0.13
CA GLY A 97 1.58 4.32 1.51
C GLY A 97 2.69 3.67 2.34
N LEU A 98 3.80 3.24 1.76
CA LEU A 98 4.91 2.62 2.48
C LEU A 98 5.46 3.53 3.59
N LEU A 99 5.73 4.79 3.25
CA LEU A 99 6.26 5.80 4.19
C LEU A 99 5.36 5.99 5.41
N SER A 100 4.03 5.93 5.24
CA SER A 100 3.09 6.19 6.33
C SER A 100 3.12 5.12 7.43
N THR A 101 3.72 3.97 7.17
CA THR A 101 3.85 2.87 8.14
C THR A 101 4.74 3.29 9.32
N SER A 102 5.87 3.96 9.08
CA SER A 102 6.74 4.48 10.13
C SER A 102 6.12 5.65 10.93
N MET A 103 5.08 6.28 10.40
CA MET A 103 4.39 7.39 11.07
C MET A 103 3.38 6.92 12.13
N ASN A 104 2.83 5.71 11.97
CA ASN A 104 1.77 5.17 12.82
C ASN A 104 2.12 5.17 14.32
N PRO A 105 3.27 4.65 14.78
CA PRO A 105 3.63 4.63 16.21
C PRO A 105 3.70 6.02 16.84
N HIS A 106 3.98 7.04 16.02
CA HIS A 106 4.15 8.42 16.45
C HIS A 106 2.86 9.25 16.34
N LYS A 107 1.74 8.65 15.91
CA LYS A 107 0.47 9.32 15.63
C LYS A 107 0.60 10.51 14.65
N LEU A 108 1.55 10.40 13.73
CA LEU A 108 1.72 11.37 12.66
C LEU A 108 0.81 11.01 11.49
N SER A 109 0.25 12.01 10.83
CA SER A 109 -0.64 11.81 9.68
C SER A 109 -0.50 12.98 8.72
N PHE A 110 -0.52 12.71 7.43
CA PHE A 110 -0.59 13.73 6.39
C PHE A 110 -1.85 14.60 6.50
N ALA A 111 -2.95 14.02 7.00
CA ALA A 111 -4.20 14.77 7.20
C ALA A 111 -4.07 15.93 8.19
N LYS A 112 -3.10 15.86 9.11
CA LYS A 112 -2.84 16.94 10.09
C LYS A 112 -1.98 18.07 9.53
N GLY A 113 -1.38 17.90 8.34
CA GLY A 113 -0.58 18.94 7.68
C GLY A 113 0.71 19.35 8.40
N ASN A 114 1.14 18.59 9.40
CA ASN A 114 2.30 18.89 10.25
C ASN A 114 3.54 18.04 9.93
N VAL A 115 3.51 17.28 8.85
CA VAL A 115 4.61 16.41 8.44
C VAL A 115 5.02 16.75 7.02
N MET A 116 6.29 17.10 6.85
CA MET A 116 6.98 17.10 5.55
C MET A 116 7.84 15.84 5.48
N SER A 117 7.68 15.07 4.40
CA SER A 117 8.42 13.84 4.22
C SER A 117 8.72 13.60 2.74
N ALA A 118 9.81 12.92 2.47
CA ALA A 118 10.21 12.48 1.15
C ALA A 118 10.84 11.09 1.25
N SER A 119 10.64 10.26 0.22
CA SER A 119 11.37 9.00 0.08
C SER A 119 12.83 9.29 -0.27
N LEU A 120 13.75 8.55 0.36
CA LEU A 120 15.19 8.63 0.09
C LEU A 120 15.64 7.46 -0.79
N ASP A 121 15.16 6.27 -0.49
CA ASP A 121 15.50 5.03 -1.16
C ASP A 121 14.24 4.20 -1.39
N HIS A 122 14.21 3.47 -2.50
CA HIS A 122 13.17 2.49 -2.78
C HIS A 122 13.79 1.32 -3.55
N ALA A 123 13.70 0.12 -2.99
CA ALA A 123 14.21 -1.10 -3.61
C ALA A 123 13.11 -2.15 -3.66
N MET A 124 13.11 -2.97 -4.72
CA MET A 124 12.16 -4.07 -4.88
C MET A 124 12.82 -5.35 -5.37
N TRP A 125 12.28 -6.47 -4.92
CA TRP A 125 12.64 -7.82 -5.34
C TRP A 125 11.39 -8.55 -5.81
N PHE A 126 11.39 -9.01 -7.07
CA PHE A 126 10.29 -9.79 -7.64
C PHE A 126 10.62 -11.29 -7.50
N HIS A 127 9.77 -12.03 -6.83
CA HIS A 127 10.00 -13.42 -6.46
C HIS A 127 9.30 -14.41 -7.40
N ARG A 128 8.07 -14.09 -7.80
CA ARG A 128 7.20 -14.98 -8.60
C ARG A 128 6.36 -14.17 -9.58
N PRO A 129 5.90 -14.79 -10.69
CA PRO A 129 4.96 -14.15 -11.60
C PRO A 129 3.65 -13.77 -10.88
N PHE A 130 3.07 -12.66 -11.29
CA PHE A 130 1.79 -12.14 -10.79
C PHE A 130 1.12 -11.27 -11.85
N ARG A 131 -0.14 -10.92 -11.60
CA ARG A 131 -0.89 -9.93 -12.37
C ARG A 131 -1.21 -8.73 -11.50
N ALA A 132 -0.83 -7.53 -11.96
CA ALA A 132 -1.10 -6.29 -11.23
C ALA A 132 -2.56 -5.81 -11.34
N ASP A 133 -3.35 -6.36 -12.25
CA ASP A 133 -4.78 -6.13 -12.40
C ASP A 133 -5.66 -7.13 -11.59
N GLU A 134 -5.03 -8.00 -10.81
CA GLU A 134 -5.66 -8.83 -9.79
C GLU A 134 -5.36 -8.26 -8.39
N TRP A 135 -6.20 -8.59 -7.40
CA TRP A 135 -5.97 -8.12 -6.03
C TRP A 135 -4.68 -8.68 -5.45
N MET A 136 -3.90 -7.78 -4.89
CA MET A 136 -2.68 -8.07 -4.15
C MET A 136 -2.74 -7.40 -2.77
N LEU A 137 -2.36 -8.15 -1.74
CA LEU A 137 -2.16 -7.59 -0.41
C LEU A 137 -0.75 -7.02 -0.30
N TYR A 138 -0.63 -5.77 0.07
CA TYR A 138 0.62 -5.15 0.47
C TYR A 138 0.64 -5.03 1.99
N SER A 139 1.37 -5.94 2.63
CA SER A 139 1.62 -5.95 4.08
C SER A 139 2.93 -5.23 4.34
N THR A 140 2.89 -4.15 5.11
CA THR A 140 4.04 -3.28 5.39
C THR A 140 4.34 -3.21 6.87
N ASP A 141 5.63 -3.21 7.23
CA ASP A 141 6.11 -3.00 8.59
C ASP A 141 7.22 -1.94 8.64
N SER A 142 7.37 -1.33 9.81
CA SER A 142 8.43 -0.36 10.06
C SER A 142 9.27 -0.80 11.26
N PRO A 143 10.41 -1.47 11.03
CA PRO A 143 11.29 -1.94 12.10
C PRO A 143 11.95 -0.81 12.89
N SER A 144 12.08 0.39 12.30
CA SER A 144 12.80 1.49 12.94
C SER A 144 12.36 2.85 12.43
N ALA A 145 12.25 3.81 13.34
CA ALA A 145 12.19 5.23 13.04
C ALA A 145 13.07 5.99 14.03
N SER A 146 14.08 6.71 13.55
CA SER A 146 15.01 7.49 14.37
C SER A 146 15.67 8.60 13.57
N ASN A 147 16.12 9.67 14.23
CA ASN A 147 16.83 10.77 13.60
C ASN A 147 16.12 11.33 12.35
N ALA A 148 14.80 11.53 12.44
CA ALA A 148 13.93 11.97 11.36
C ALA A 148 13.93 11.06 10.12
N ARG A 149 14.26 9.79 10.25
CA ARG A 149 14.19 8.77 9.19
C ARG A 149 13.32 7.63 9.64
N GLY A 150 12.50 7.09 8.73
CA GLY A 150 11.73 5.86 8.92
C GLY A 150 12.21 4.79 7.94
N PHE A 151 12.47 3.58 8.43
CA PHE A 151 12.74 2.43 7.60
C PHE A 151 11.47 1.58 7.53
N ASN A 152 11.05 1.26 6.33
CA ASN A 152 9.84 0.48 6.08
C ASN A 152 10.16 -0.69 5.16
N ARG A 153 9.47 -1.79 5.37
CA ARG A 153 9.52 -2.98 4.50
C ARG A 153 8.11 -3.33 4.06
N GLY A 154 8.01 -4.00 2.93
CA GLY A 154 6.74 -4.47 2.43
C GLY A 154 6.84 -5.83 1.78
N SER A 155 5.82 -6.65 1.99
CA SER A 155 5.62 -7.95 1.35
C SER A 155 4.34 -7.90 0.53
N VAL A 156 4.42 -8.28 -0.73
CA VAL A 156 3.26 -8.28 -1.64
C VAL A 156 2.83 -9.71 -1.90
N TYR A 157 1.58 -10.01 -1.59
CA TYR A 157 0.97 -11.32 -1.79
C TYR A 157 -0.17 -11.23 -2.81
N THR A 158 -0.35 -12.29 -3.60
CA THR A 158 -1.62 -12.46 -4.32
C THR A 158 -2.75 -12.70 -3.34
N GLU A 159 -4.00 -12.58 -3.77
CA GLU A 159 -5.19 -12.94 -2.96
C GLU A 159 -5.17 -14.41 -2.47
N LYS A 160 -4.42 -15.28 -3.16
CA LYS A 160 -4.21 -16.69 -2.77
C LYS A 160 -3.06 -16.89 -1.79
N GLY A 161 -2.46 -15.83 -1.27
CA GLY A 161 -1.37 -15.89 -0.30
C GLY A 161 0.00 -16.22 -0.89
N VAL A 162 0.21 -16.09 -2.19
CA VAL A 162 1.53 -16.31 -2.81
C VAL A 162 2.35 -15.02 -2.72
N LEU A 163 3.51 -15.07 -2.06
CA LEU A 163 4.47 -13.95 -1.99
C LEU A 163 5.08 -13.72 -3.38
N VAL A 164 4.83 -12.56 -3.97
CA VAL A 164 5.25 -12.21 -5.33
C VAL A 164 6.35 -11.16 -5.37
N ALA A 165 6.40 -10.26 -4.40
CA ALA A 165 7.44 -9.24 -4.32
C ALA A 165 7.70 -8.80 -2.88
N SER A 166 8.86 -8.19 -2.67
CA SER A 166 9.21 -7.45 -1.44
C SER A 166 9.72 -6.06 -1.80
N ALA A 167 9.54 -5.11 -0.90
CA ALA A 167 10.03 -3.74 -1.03
C ALA A 167 10.70 -3.28 0.27
#